data_b87e688e9d39ed1627ed316549e1911d
#
_entry.id   b87e688e9d39ed1627ed316549e1911d
#
_cell.length_a   1.000
_cell.length_b   1.000
_cell.length_c   1.000
_cell.angle_alpha   90.00
_cell.angle_beta   90.00
_cell.angle_gamma   90.00
#
_symmetry.space_group_name_H-M   'P 1'
#
loop_
_entity.id
_entity.type
_entity.pdbx_description
1 polymer ?
#
loop_
_entity_poly.entity_id
_entity_poly.type
_entity_poly.pdbx_seq_one_letter_code
_entity_poly.pdbx_strand_id
1 'polypeptide(L)'
;MTDERRNIRFERSCCPITCSLDLLGDKWTLLIIRDLFLGKKRYQEFLASPEKIATNILADRLKRIEANGLVIQKIYQQNPTRYEYELTQKGEELRPVLEALIKWGRSYYPGTKVFDEVETLEQEKEN
;
A
#
# COMPACT_ATOMS: atom_id res chain seq x y z
N MET A 1 23.42 14.12 14.25
CA MET A 1 22.06 13.91 13.79
C MET A 1 21.53 12.61 14.34
N THR A 2 20.41 12.64 15.03
CA THR A 2 19.82 11.44 15.61
C THR A 2 19.17 10.62 14.51
N ASP A 3 19.56 9.38 14.39
CA ASP A 3 18.90 8.45 13.49
C ASP A 3 17.53 8.11 14.09
N GLU A 4 16.46 8.46 13.40
CA GLU A 4 15.10 8.18 13.86
C GLU A 4 14.89 6.70 14.15
N ARG A 5 15.59 5.82 13.42
CA ARG A 5 15.50 4.37 13.60
C ARG A 5 16.00 3.92 14.98
N ARG A 6 16.83 4.71 15.65
CA ARG A 6 17.31 4.38 16.99
C ARG A 6 16.23 4.42 18.05
N ASN A 7 15.13 5.16 17.77
CA ASN A 7 14.04 5.33 18.72
C ASN A 7 12.87 4.40 18.43
N ILE A 8 13.01 3.51 17.45
CA ILE A 8 11.97 2.56 17.09
C ILE A 8 11.86 1.50 18.18
N ARG A 9 10.65 1.32 18.68
CA ARG A 9 10.33 0.26 19.63
C ARG A 9 9.67 -0.88 18.87
N PHE A 10 10.18 -2.08 19.09
CA PHE A 10 9.64 -3.27 18.47
C PHE A 10 8.49 -3.81 19.32
N GLU A 11 7.31 -3.96 18.72
CA GLU A 11 6.13 -4.42 19.44
C GLU A 11 6.23 -5.89 19.86
N ARG A 12 6.66 -6.75 18.95
CA ARG A 12 6.72 -8.20 19.20
C ARG A 12 8.14 -8.75 19.18
N SER A 13 8.97 -8.32 18.26
CA SER A 13 10.37 -8.74 18.20
C SER A 13 11.16 -7.81 17.28
N CYS A 14 12.47 -7.96 17.27
CA CYS A 14 13.35 -7.17 16.39
C CYS A 14 13.54 -7.81 15.01
N CYS A 15 12.80 -8.87 14.69
CA CYS A 15 12.87 -9.51 13.39
C CYS A 15 12.26 -8.61 12.30
N PRO A 16 12.96 -8.37 11.17
CA PRO A 16 12.40 -7.52 10.10
C PRO A 16 11.09 -8.07 9.53
N ILE A 17 10.93 -9.38 9.49
CA ILE A 17 9.68 -9.99 9.02
C ILE A 17 8.54 -9.63 9.97
N THR A 18 8.77 -9.76 11.28
CA THR A 18 7.78 -9.41 12.29
C THR A 18 7.41 -7.93 12.21
N CYS A 19 8.42 -7.05 12.13
CA CYS A 19 8.18 -5.61 12.04
C CYS A 19 7.37 -5.26 10.80
N SER A 20 7.69 -5.88 9.67
CA SER A 20 6.95 -5.66 8.42
C SER A 20 5.51 -6.14 8.55
N LEU A 21 5.29 -7.31 9.13
CA LEU A 21 3.94 -7.86 9.28
C LEU A 21 3.12 -7.09 10.32
N ASP A 22 3.75 -6.46 11.30
CA ASP A 22 3.03 -5.59 12.24
C ASP A 22 2.35 -4.43 11.52
N LEU A 23 2.93 -3.95 10.42
CA LEU A 23 2.33 -2.91 9.59
C LEU A 23 1.50 -3.48 8.44
N LEU A 24 2.01 -4.50 7.76
CA LEU A 24 1.49 -4.97 6.47
C LEU A 24 0.70 -6.29 6.57
N GLY A 25 0.63 -6.89 7.75
CA GLY A 25 0.13 -8.26 7.90
C GLY A 25 -1.39 -8.43 7.87
N ASP A 26 -2.16 -7.35 7.87
CA ASP A 26 -3.60 -7.43 7.71
C ASP A 26 -3.96 -7.62 6.22
N LYS A 27 -5.20 -7.98 5.95
CA LYS A 27 -5.61 -8.29 4.59
C LYS A 27 -5.88 -7.08 3.70
N TRP A 28 -5.82 -5.85 4.25
CA TRP A 28 -6.22 -4.64 3.51
C TRP A 28 -5.08 -3.71 3.13
N THR A 29 -4.06 -3.59 3.96
CA THR A 29 -3.02 -2.58 3.77
C THR A 29 -2.30 -2.72 2.44
N LEU A 30 -1.82 -3.91 2.10
CA LEU A 30 -1.12 -4.11 0.81
C LEU A 30 -2.05 -3.96 -0.38
N LEU A 31 -3.36 -4.20 -0.23
CA LEU A 31 -4.31 -3.96 -1.32
C LEU A 31 -4.48 -2.47 -1.60
N ILE A 32 -4.45 -1.64 -0.57
CA ILE A 32 -4.49 -0.18 -0.73
C ILE A 32 -3.20 0.30 -1.41
N ILE A 33 -2.05 -0.22 -1.00
CA ILE A 33 -0.77 0.11 -1.63
C ILE A 33 -0.77 -0.32 -3.10
N ARG A 34 -1.31 -1.52 -3.40
CA ARG A 34 -1.49 -1.97 -4.78
C ARG A 34 -2.30 -0.95 -5.58
N ASP A 35 -3.42 -0.50 -5.03
CA ASP A 35 -4.30 0.46 -5.70
C ASP A 35 -3.57 1.79 -5.98
N LEU A 36 -2.73 2.23 -5.05
CA LEU A 36 -1.91 3.43 -5.27
C LEU A 36 -0.93 3.25 -6.42
N PHE A 37 -0.31 2.07 -6.54
CA PHE A 37 0.55 1.76 -7.69
C PHE A 37 -0.23 1.73 -9.01
N LEU A 38 -1.53 1.39 -8.95
CA LEU A 38 -2.39 1.41 -10.13
C LEU A 38 -2.88 2.81 -10.50
N GLY A 39 -2.48 3.81 -9.76
CA GLY A 39 -2.85 5.19 -10.03
C GLY A 39 -4.08 5.69 -9.29
N LYS A 40 -4.67 4.89 -8.42
CA LYS A 40 -5.76 5.33 -7.58
C LYS A 40 -5.22 6.28 -6.52
N LYS A 41 -5.94 7.35 -6.25
CA LYS A 41 -5.48 8.41 -5.35
C LYS A 41 -6.55 8.86 -4.38
N ARG A 42 -7.81 8.69 -4.75
CA ARG A 42 -8.93 9.27 -4.02
C ARG A 42 -9.73 8.20 -3.30
N TYR A 43 -10.32 8.60 -2.20
CA TYR A 43 -11.08 7.71 -1.33
C TYR A 43 -12.08 6.84 -2.11
N GLN A 44 -12.86 7.47 -2.99
CA GLN A 44 -13.87 6.75 -3.76
C GLN A 44 -13.26 5.72 -4.71
N GLU A 45 -12.07 5.99 -5.20
CA GLU A 45 -11.39 5.06 -6.10
C GLU A 45 -10.98 3.77 -5.36
N PHE A 46 -10.52 3.91 -4.11
CA PHE A 46 -10.19 2.74 -3.30
C PHE A 46 -11.43 1.89 -2.98
N LEU A 47 -12.57 2.56 -2.71
CA LEU A 47 -13.81 1.86 -2.44
C LEU A 47 -14.31 1.05 -3.63
N ALA A 48 -13.94 1.43 -4.86
CA ALA A 48 -14.34 0.75 -6.07
C ALA A 48 -13.54 -0.52 -6.35
N SER A 49 -12.55 -0.84 -5.54
CA SER A 49 -11.74 -2.06 -5.75
C SER A 49 -12.55 -3.32 -5.52
N PRO A 50 -12.20 -4.42 -6.22
CA PRO A 50 -13.06 -5.62 -6.24
C PRO A 50 -13.19 -6.32 -4.90
N GLU A 51 -12.26 -6.12 -3.97
CA GLU A 51 -12.33 -6.74 -2.64
C GLU A 51 -13.37 -6.08 -1.73
N LYS A 52 -13.91 -4.92 -2.14
CA LYS A 52 -15.01 -4.23 -1.46
C LYS A 52 -14.70 -3.90 0.01
N ILE A 53 -13.64 -3.14 0.23
CA ILE A 53 -13.26 -2.70 1.55
C ILE A 53 -14.36 -1.83 2.17
N ALA A 54 -14.68 -2.05 3.44
CA ALA A 54 -15.63 -1.21 4.16
C ALA A 54 -15.06 0.18 4.39
N THR A 55 -15.93 1.20 4.36
CA THR A 55 -15.51 2.61 4.47
C THR A 55 -14.73 2.91 5.75
N ASN A 56 -15.18 2.36 6.88
CA ASN A 56 -14.50 2.58 8.16
C ASN A 56 -13.12 1.92 8.19
N ILE A 57 -12.97 0.77 7.55
CA ILE A 57 -11.68 0.07 7.49
C ILE A 57 -10.73 0.85 6.59
N LEU A 58 -11.21 1.30 5.45
CA LEU A 58 -10.39 2.12 4.54
C LEU A 58 -9.88 3.38 5.23
N ALA A 59 -10.78 4.11 5.92
CA ALA A 59 -10.39 5.31 6.65
C ALA A 59 -9.32 5.01 7.70
N ASP A 60 -9.48 3.93 8.44
CA ASP A 60 -8.52 3.51 9.46
C ASP A 60 -7.16 3.17 8.84
N ARG A 61 -7.15 2.39 7.77
CA ARG A 61 -5.91 1.96 7.13
C ARG A 61 -5.17 3.12 6.46
N LEU A 62 -5.90 4.05 5.84
CA LEU A 62 -5.28 5.25 5.26
C LEU A 62 -4.59 6.09 6.33
N LYS A 63 -5.22 6.28 7.48
CA LYS A 63 -4.60 6.96 8.62
C LYS A 63 -3.34 6.25 9.07
N ARG A 64 -3.41 4.94 9.15
CA ARG A 64 -2.31 4.12 9.63
C ARG A 64 -1.11 4.17 8.69
N ILE A 65 -1.33 4.05 7.38
CA ILE A 65 -0.22 4.09 6.43
C ILE A 65 0.34 5.52 6.30
N GLU A 66 -0.47 6.53 6.50
CA GLU A 66 0.02 7.91 6.56
C GLU A 66 0.89 8.11 7.81
N ALA A 67 0.41 7.66 8.96
CA ALA A 67 1.16 7.76 10.23
C ALA A 67 2.50 7.03 10.17
N ASN A 68 2.59 5.98 9.38
CA ASN A 68 3.82 5.20 9.21
C ASN A 68 4.66 5.65 8.01
N GLY A 69 4.32 6.77 7.41
CA GLY A 69 5.14 7.39 6.38
C GLY A 69 5.09 6.73 5.01
N LEU A 70 4.07 5.92 4.74
CA LEU A 70 3.92 5.25 3.43
C LEU A 70 3.24 6.13 2.40
N VAL A 71 2.38 7.05 2.85
CA VAL A 71 1.64 7.95 1.99
C VAL A 71 1.59 9.34 2.59
N ILE A 72 1.33 10.34 1.75
CA ILE A 72 0.99 11.69 2.16
C ILE A 72 -0.35 12.06 1.55
N GLN A 73 -1.06 12.97 2.22
CA GLN A 73 -2.28 13.57 1.68
C GLN A 73 -1.95 14.90 1.01
N LYS A 74 -2.61 15.16 -0.11
CA LYS A 74 -2.56 16.46 -0.77
C LYS A 74 -3.98 16.95 -1.03
N ILE A 75 -4.21 18.24 -0.83
CA ILE A 75 -5.49 18.84 -1.18
C ILE A 75 -5.54 19.02 -2.70
N TYR A 76 -6.57 18.50 -3.36
CA TYR A 76 -6.76 18.71 -4.79
C TYR A 76 -7.96 19.59 -5.11
N GLN A 77 -8.80 19.88 -4.11
CA GLN A 77 -9.99 20.70 -4.26
C GLN A 77 -10.26 21.48 -2.98
N GLN A 78 -10.70 22.72 -3.12
CA GLN A 78 -11.17 23.56 -2.02
C GLN A 78 -12.70 23.73 -2.14
N ASN A 79 -13.36 23.91 -1.01
CA ASN A 79 -14.80 24.23 -0.92
C ASN A 79 -15.72 23.23 -1.64
N PRO A 80 -15.91 21.99 -1.18
CA PRO A 80 -15.34 21.40 0.04
C PRO A 80 -13.91 20.95 -0.16
N THR A 81 -13.15 20.86 0.92
CA THR A 81 -11.78 20.37 0.88
C THR A 81 -11.78 18.88 0.61
N ARG A 82 -11.05 18.48 -0.43
CA ARG A 82 -10.89 17.07 -0.80
C ARG A 82 -9.42 16.73 -0.96
N TYR A 83 -9.08 15.53 -0.60
CA TYR A 83 -7.70 15.06 -0.55
C TYR A 83 -7.48 13.92 -1.53
N GLU A 84 -6.23 13.82 -1.99
CA GLU A 84 -5.76 12.63 -2.68
C GLU A 84 -4.48 12.16 -1.99
N TYR A 85 -4.18 10.88 -2.16
CA TYR A 85 -3.06 10.22 -1.51
C TYR A 85 -1.97 9.91 -2.52
N GLU A 86 -0.72 10.05 -2.09
CA GLU A 86 0.44 9.70 -2.90
C GLU A 86 1.39 8.85 -2.09
N LEU A 87 2.04 7.89 -2.73
CA LEU A 87 3.09 7.10 -2.10
C LEU A 87 4.31 7.97 -1.83
N THR A 88 4.89 7.81 -0.64
CA THR A 88 6.22 8.35 -0.35
C THR A 88 7.26 7.39 -0.92
N GLN A 89 8.55 7.77 -0.82
CA GLN A 89 9.62 6.86 -1.20
C GLN A 89 9.52 5.53 -0.42
N LYS A 90 9.25 5.61 0.88
CA LYS A 90 9.07 4.41 1.71
C LYS A 90 7.93 3.54 1.17
N GLY A 91 6.82 4.16 0.77
CA GLY A 91 5.70 3.44 0.18
C GLY A 91 6.05 2.81 -1.17
N GLU A 92 6.76 3.55 -2.03
CA GLU A 92 7.19 3.04 -3.33
C GLU A 92 8.15 1.86 -3.21
N GLU A 93 8.93 1.80 -2.16
CA GLU A 93 9.85 0.70 -1.90
C GLU A 93 9.14 -0.62 -1.56
N LEU A 94 7.81 -0.59 -1.40
CA LEU A 94 7.01 -1.80 -1.28
C LEU A 94 6.72 -2.49 -2.60
N ARG A 95 7.10 -1.89 -3.74
CA ARG A 95 6.90 -2.52 -5.05
C ARG A 95 7.47 -3.94 -5.12
N PRO A 96 8.72 -4.19 -4.70
CA PRO A 96 9.26 -5.56 -4.74
C PRO A 96 8.47 -6.55 -3.87
N VAL A 97 7.89 -6.08 -2.78
CA VAL A 97 7.06 -6.92 -1.91
C VAL A 97 5.81 -7.37 -2.65
N LEU A 98 5.13 -6.43 -3.33
CA LEU A 98 3.94 -6.75 -4.12
C LEU A 98 4.27 -7.67 -5.28
N GLU A 99 5.38 -7.40 -5.99
CA GLU A 99 5.82 -8.24 -7.10
C GLU A 99 6.11 -9.67 -6.65
N ALA A 100 6.74 -9.83 -5.48
CA ALA A 100 7.00 -11.15 -4.92
C ALA A 100 5.72 -11.90 -4.58
N LEU A 101 4.73 -11.20 -4.02
CA LEU A 101 3.42 -11.78 -3.72
C LEU A 101 2.69 -12.19 -4.99
N ILE A 102 2.75 -11.37 -6.03
CA ILE A 102 2.14 -11.68 -7.33
C ILE A 102 2.75 -12.96 -7.89
N LYS A 103 4.08 -13.04 -7.90
CA LYS A 103 4.79 -14.20 -8.43
C LYS A 103 4.43 -15.47 -7.68
N TRP A 104 4.49 -15.41 -6.37
CA TRP A 104 4.17 -16.57 -5.52
C TRP A 104 2.71 -16.97 -5.69
N GLY A 105 1.80 -15.99 -5.67
CA GLY A 105 0.36 -16.24 -5.82
C GLY A 105 0.01 -16.87 -7.16
N ARG A 106 0.57 -16.36 -8.26
CA ARG A 106 0.36 -16.92 -9.59
C ARG A 106 0.82 -18.37 -9.68
N SER A 107 1.91 -18.71 -8.98
CA SER A 107 2.46 -20.06 -9.01
C SER A 107 1.54 -21.09 -8.34
N TYR A 108 0.80 -20.68 -7.32
CA TYR A 108 0.03 -21.61 -6.49
C TYR A 108 -1.49 -21.46 -6.61
N TYR A 109 -1.97 -20.37 -7.18
CA TYR A 109 -3.41 -20.14 -7.37
C TYR A 109 -3.71 -19.94 -8.85
N PRO A 110 -3.97 -21.06 -9.57
CA PRO A 110 -4.26 -20.99 -11.01
C PRO A 110 -5.49 -20.12 -11.30
N GLY A 111 -5.43 -19.35 -12.39
CA GLY A 111 -6.53 -18.51 -12.79
C GLY A 111 -6.59 -17.16 -12.12
N THR A 112 -5.66 -16.88 -11.21
CA THR A 112 -5.58 -15.55 -10.61
C THR A 112 -5.08 -14.54 -11.64
N LYS A 113 -5.61 -13.32 -11.55
CA LYS A 113 -5.20 -12.21 -12.41
C LYS A 113 -4.79 -11.05 -11.55
N VAL A 114 -3.68 -10.42 -11.94
CA VAL A 114 -3.37 -9.09 -11.46
C VAL A 114 -4.10 -8.13 -12.39
N PHE A 115 -4.43 -6.95 -11.90
CA PHE A 115 -5.02 -5.92 -12.77
C PHE A 115 -4.05 -5.59 -13.90
N ASP A 116 -4.58 -5.28 -15.07
CA ASP A 116 -3.80 -5.00 -16.27
C ASP A 116 -2.72 -3.94 -16.02
N GLU A 117 -3.02 -2.93 -15.20
CA GLU A 117 -2.08 -1.86 -14.88
C GLU A 117 -0.87 -2.37 -14.08
N VAL A 118 -1.08 -3.34 -13.18
CA VAL A 118 0.03 -3.96 -12.45
C VAL A 118 0.89 -4.78 -13.40
N GLU A 119 0.27 -5.53 -14.30
CA GLU A 119 0.98 -6.30 -15.31
C GLU A 119 1.79 -5.40 -16.22
N THR A 120 1.22 -4.25 -16.60
CA THR A 120 1.92 -3.26 -17.40
C THR A 120 3.16 -2.75 -16.67
N LEU A 121 3.06 -2.46 -15.38
CA LEU A 121 4.20 -2.02 -14.57
C LEU A 121 5.29 -3.08 -14.52
N GLU A 122 4.92 -4.36 -14.40
CA GLU A 122 5.89 -5.46 -14.44
C GLU A 122 6.60 -5.52 -15.79
N GLN A 123 5.84 -5.39 -16.88
CA GLN A 123 6.39 -5.42 -18.24
C GLN A 123 7.33 -4.25 -18.49
N GLU A 124 6.97 -3.06 -18.06
CA GLU A 124 7.83 -1.87 -18.18
C GLU A 124 9.15 -2.07 -17.45
N LYS A 125 9.12 -2.74 -16.31
CA LYS A 125 10.33 -3.01 -15.54
C LYS A 125 11.24 -4.03 -16.21
N GLU A 126 10.67 -5.01 -16.90
CA GLU A 126 11.42 -6.04 -17.61
C GLU A 126 12.05 -5.51 -18.90
N ASN A 127 11.47 -4.48 -19.48
CA ASN A 127 11.96 -3.82 -20.68
C ASN A 127 12.93 -2.69 -20.34
#